data_d17353b5ebbf2085220fcd7b18fe6e74
#
_entry.id   d17353b5ebbf2085220fcd7b18fe6e74
#
_cell.length_a   1.000
_cell.length_b   1.000
_cell.length_c   1.000
_cell.angle_alpha   90.00
_cell.angle_beta   90.00
_cell.angle_gamma   90.00
#
_symmetry.space_group_name_H-M   'P 1'
#
loop_
_entity.id
_entity.type
_entity.pdbx_description
1 polymer ?
#
loop_
_entity_poly.entity_id
_entity_poly.type
_entity_poly.pdbx_seq_one_letter_code
_entity_poly.pdbx_strand_id
1 'polypeptide(L)'
;MIWYLIKLALTAAIIVLISEVAKKLPLLGSLIASLPLISVIGMIWMYGEKTDTEKIASHSEGTFWYVLPSLPMFLVMPWMMRKGISFPLSMSAGIVLTGFLYFLTTKILARFGMSL
;
A
#
# COMPACT_ATOMS: atom_id res chain seq x y z
N MET A 1 5.62 0.24 25.92
CA MET A 1 6.46 -0.75 25.23
C MET A 1 5.67 -1.99 24.81
N ILE A 2 4.95 -2.62 25.74
CA ILE A 2 4.13 -3.80 25.40
C ILE A 2 3.11 -3.51 24.30
N TRP A 3 2.49 -2.33 24.35
CA TRP A 3 1.50 -1.92 23.34
C TRP A 3 2.12 -1.93 21.93
N TYR A 4 3.33 -1.37 21.80
CA TYR A 4 4.00 -1.34 20.50
C TYR A 4 4.41 -2.73 20.03
N LEU A 5 4.79 -3.61 20.95
CA LEU A 5 5.13 -4.98 20.61
C LEU A 5 3.90 -5.75 20.10
N ILE A 6 2.74 -5.54 20.72
CA ILE A 6 1.49 -6.16 20.29
C ILE A 6 1.11 -5.66 18.89
N LYS A 7 1.18 -4.34 18.66
CA LYS A 7 0.91 -3.78 17.33
C LYS A 7 1.82 -4.40 16.27
N LEU A 8 3.11 -4.45 16.57
CA LEU A 8 4.10 -4.99 15.65
C LEU A 8 3.84 -6.46 15.35
N ALA A 9 3.61 -7.27 16.37
CA ALA A 9 3.38 -8.71 16.21
C ALA A 9 2.13 -9.00 15.39
N LEU A 10 1.02 -8.34 15.70
CA LEU A 10 -0.22 -8.56 14.97
C LEU A 10 -0.12 -8.12 13.51
N THR A 11 0.48 -6.97 13.27
CA THR A 11 0.62 -6.45 11.92
C THR A 11 1.52 -7.34 11.08
N ALA A 12 2.65 -7.77 11.64
CA ALA A 12 3.56 -8.67 10.95
C ALA A 12 2.91 -10.01 10.64
N ALA A 13 2.14 -10.55 11.58
CA ALA A 13 1.46 -11.84 11.40
C ALA A 13 0.48 -11.78 10.23
N ILE A 14 -0.25 -10.68 10.08
CA ILE A 14 -1.21 -10.52 8.98
C ILE A 14 -0.48 -10.52 7.63
N ILE A 15 0.64 -9.81 7.53
CA ILE A 15 1.40 -9.73 6.28
C ILE A 15 1.98 -11.10 5.91
N VAL A 16 2.50 -11.83 6.88
CA VAL A 16 3.02 -13.19 6.65
C VAL A 16 1.90 -14.11 6.16
N LEU A 17 0.72 -14.00 6.77
CA LEU A 17 -0.43 -14.82 6.36
C LEU A 17 -0.83 -14.54 4.91
N ILE A 18 -0.87 -13.26 4.52
CA ILE A 18 -1.16 -12.88 3.14
C ILE A 18 -0.15 -13.50 2.18
N SER A 19 1.13 -13.44 2.52
CA SER A 19 2.19 -14.00 1.69
C SER A 19 2.02 -15.52 1.50
N GLU A 20 1.69 -16.23 2.57
CA GLU A 20 1.50 -17.69 2.50
C GLU A 20 0.26 -18.07 1.68
N VAL A 21 -0.82 -17.31 1.82
CA VAL A 21 -2.03 -17.55 1.02
C VAL A 21 -1.74 -17.30 -0.46
N ALA A 22 -1.00 -16.24 -0.77
CA ALA A 22 -0.69 -15.90 -2.15
C ALA A 22 0.16 -16.96 -2.85
N LYS A 23 1.02 -17.67 -2.12
CA LYS A 23 1.80 -18.76 -2.70
C LYS A 23 0.94 -19.89 -3.21
N LYS A 24 -0.13 -20.23 -2.47
CA LYS A 24 -0.98 -21.36 -2.79
C LYS A 24 -2.15 -21.01 -3.69
N LEU A 25 -2.72 -19.84 -3.47
CA LEU A 25 -3.90 -19.36 -4.18
C LEU A 25 -3.66 -17.91 -4.62
N PRO A 26 -2.95 -17.72 -5.76
CA PRO A 26 -2.53 -16.35 -6.17
C PRO A 26 -3.67 -15.36 -6.29
N LEU A 27 -4.83 -15.78 -6.84
CA LEU A 27 -5.95 -14.85 -6.99
C LEU A 27 -6.58 -14.49 -5.66
N LEU A 28 -6.68 -15.45 -4.73
CA LEU A 28 -7.18 -15.16 -3.39
C LEU A 28 -6.21 -14.25 -2.64
N GLY A 29 -4.92 -14.52 -2.76
CA GLY A 29 -3.88 -13.66 -2.20
C GLY A 29 -3.98 -12.26 -2.76
N SER A 30 -4.23 -12.12 -4.07
CA SER A 30 -4.40 -10.82 -4.70
C SER A 30 -5.62 -10.08 -4.15
N LEU A 31 -6.72 -10.79 -3.94
CA LEU A 31 -7.92 -10.18 -3.37
C LEU A 31 -7.62 -9.61 -1.98
N ILE A 32 -6.98 -10.39 -1.13
CA ILE A 32 -6.64 -9.96 0.21
C ILE A 32 -5.63 -8.82 0.18
N ALA A 33 -4.61 -8.93 -0.68
CA ALA A 33 -3.57 -7.91 -0.79
C ALA A 33 -4.09 -6.60 -1.38
N SER A 34 -5.15 -6.65 -2.18
CA SER A 34 -5.74 -5.44 -2.75
C SER A 34 -6.54 -4.63 -1.72
N LEU A 35 -6.94 -5.27 -0.62
CA LEU A 35 -7.56 -4.54 0.47
C LEU A 35 -6.49 -3.65 1.11
N PRO A 36 -6.82 -2.40 1.44
CA PRO A 36 -5.82 -1.49 2.02
C PRO A 36 -5.60 -1.82 3.50
N LEU A 37 -5.09 -3.01 3.79
CA LEU A 37 -4.99 -3.52 5.15
C LEU A 37 -4.11 -2.68 6.06
N ILE A 38 -2.95 -2.24 5.55
CA ILE A 38 -2.05 -1.42 6.36
C ILE A 38 -2.75 -0.13 6.77
N SER A 39 -3.46 0.50 5.83
CA SER A 39 -4.19 1.73 6.10
C SER A 39 -5.35 1.50 7.07
N VAL A 40 -6.12 0.42 6.85
CA VAL A 40 -7.24 0.08 7.73
C VAL A 40 -6.76 -0.21 9.15
N ILE A 41 -5.72 -1.03 9.28
CA ILE A 41 -5.15 -1.35 10.60
C ILE A 41 -4.62 -0.09 11.24
N GLY A 42 -3.93 0.76 10.47
CA GLY A 42 -3.42 2.03 10.98
C GLY A 42 -4.54 2.92 11.51
N MET A 43 -5.65 3.01 10.78
CA MET A 43 -6.79 3.82 11.23
C MET A 43 -7.45 3.24 12.48
N ILE A 44 -7.52 1.91 12.58
CA ILE A 44 -8.07 1.28 13.78
C ILE A 44 -7.19 1.60 14.99
N TRP A 45 -5.87 1.54 14.83
CA TRP A 45 -4.95 1.91 15.91
C TRP A 45 -5.08 3.38 16.27
N MET A 46 -5.21 4.27 15.27
CA MET A 46 -5.41 5.69 15.51
C MET A 46 -6.69 5.94 16.32
N TYR A 47 -7.75 5.26 15.95
CA TYR A 47 -9.01 5.39 16.67
C TYR A 47 -8.88 4.88 18.12
N GLY A 48 -8.25 3.73 18.29
CA GLY A 48 -8.05 3.15 19.63
C GLY A 48 -7.14 4.00 20.53
N GLU A 49 -6.24 4.77 19.92
CA GLU A 49 -5.35 5.68 20.64
C GLU A 49 -5.93 7.08 20.76
N LYS A 50 -7.22 7.23 20.45
CA LYS A 50 -7.98 8.48 20.57
C LYS A 50 -7.45 9.61 19.71
N THR A 51 -6.94 9.26 18.54
CA THR A 51 -6.52 10.27 17.56
C THR A 51 -7.74 11.05 17.08
N ASP A 52 -7.54 12.35 16.84
CA ASP A 52 -8.59 13.23 16.37
C ASP A 52 -9.22 12.70 15.07
N THR A 53 -10.54 12.78 15.00
CA THR A 53 -11.31 12.28 13.83
C THR A 53 -10.85 12.93 12.54
N GLU A 54 -10.52 14.23 12.57
CA GLU A 54 -10.08 14.93 11.37
C GLU A 54 -8.75 14.37 10.85
N LYS A 55 -7.85 13.96 11.75
CA LYS A 55 -6.59 13.33 11.31
C LYS A 55 -6.83 11.98 10.67
N ILE A 56 -7.77 11.21 11.21
CA ILE A 56 -8.13 9.92 10.62
C ILE A 56 -8.75 10.12 9.25
N ALA A 57 -9.64 11.10 9.13
CA ALA A 57 -10.28 11.42 7.85
C ALA A 57 -9.26 11.88 6.80
N SER A 58 -8.31 12.72 7.20
CA SER A 58 -7.25 13.18 6.30
C SER A 58 -6.37 12.03 5.84
N HIS A 59 -6.06 11.07 6.74
CA HIS A 59 -5.30 9.89 6.38
C HIS A 59 -6.06 9.04 5.35
N SER A 60 -7.35 8.84 5.57
CA SER A 60 -8.18 8.05 4.66
C SER A 60 -8.24 8.68 3.27
N GLU A 61 -8.48 9.98 3.22
CA GLU A 61 -8.54 10.72 1.96
C GLU A 61 -7.20 10.70 1.24
N GLY A 62 -6.10 10.92 1.97
CA GLY A 62 -4.76 10.87 1.41
C GLY A 62 -4.42 9.49 0.85
N THR A 63 -4.84 8.44 1.53
CA THR A 63 -4.61 7.07 1.07
C THR A 63 -5.27 6.84 -0.29
N PHE A 64 -6.49 7.35 -0.48
CA PHE A 64 -7.17 7.22 -1.76
C PHE A 64 -6.32 7.82 -2.89
N TRP A 65 -5.85 9.04 -2.71
CA TRP A 65 -5.09 9.71 -3.75
C TRP A 65 -3.71 9.09 -3.99
N TYR A 66 -3.06 8.63 -2.93
CA TYR A 66 -1.70 8.08 -3.06
C TYR A 66 -1.66 6.61 -3.46
N VAL A 67 -2.80 5.90 -3.41
CA VAL A 67 -2.82 4.54 -3.94
C VAL A 67 -2.89 4.54 -5.47
N LEU A 68 -3.49 5.56 -6.07
CA LEU A 68 -3.65 5.63 -7.52
C LEU A 68 -2.33 5.55 -8.29
N PRO A 69 -1.26 6.27 -7.90
CA PRO A 69 0.02 6.17 -8.60
C PRO A 69 0.68 4.80 -8.52
N SER A 70 0.32 3.98 -7.54
CA SER A 70 0.90 2.65 -7.40
C SER A 70 0.21 1.60 -8.26
N LEU A 71 -0.99 1.88 -8.76
CA LEU A 71 -1.76 0.91 -9.53
C LEU A 71 -1.11 0.49 -10.84
N PRO A 72 -0.52 1.41 -11.64
CA PRO A 72 0.08 1.00 -12.91
C PRO A 72 1.16 -0.06 -12.79
N MET A 73 1.93 -0.09 -11.69
CA MET A 73 2.96 -1.11 -11.54
C MET A 73 2.39 -2.52 -11.51
N PHE A 74 1.17 -2.69 -11.00
CA PHE A 74 0.54 -4.00 -10.90
C PHE A 74 0.06 -4.54 -12.26
N LEU A 75 0.07 -3.71 -13.27
CA LEU A 75 -0.19 -4.11 -14.66
C LEU A 75 1.10 -4.24 -15.45
N VAL A 76 2.06 -3.36 -15.21
CA VAL A 76 3.34 -3.35 -15.91
C VAL A 76 4.19 -4.56 -15.52
N MET A 77 4.25 -4.89 -14.24
CA MET A 77 5.07 -6.00 -13.77
C MET A 77 4.67 -7.35 -14.39
N PRO A 78 3.37 -7.73 -14.36
CA PRO A 78 2.97 -8.98 -15.02
C PRO A 78 3.29 -9.00 -16.50
N TRP A 79 3.11 -7.88 -17.19
CA TRP A 79 3.41 -7.78 -18.61
C TRP A 79 4.90 -8.03 -18.86
N MET A 80 5.76 -7.42 -18.06
CA MET A 80 7.21 -7.62 -18.17
C MET A 80 7.60 -9.07 -17.88
N MET A 81 7.08 -9.63 -16.81
CA MET A 81 7.41 -11.01 -16.41
C MET A 81 6.96 -12.02 -17.44
N ARG A 82 5.81 -11.80 -18.06
CA ARG A 82 5.30 -12.70 -19.11
C ARG A 82 6.11 -12.60 -20.39
N LYS A 83 6.87 -11.52 -20.58
CA LYS A 83 7.79 -11.38 -21.70
C LYS A 83 9.17 -11.95 -21.42
N GLY A 84 9.35 -12.61 -20.28
CA GLY A 84 10.62 -13.23 -19.94
C GLY A 84 11.56 -12.37 -19.13
N ILE A 85 11.12 -11.16 -18.73
CA ILE A 85 11.94 -10.29 -17.88
C ILE A 85 11.91 -10.83 -16.45
N SER A 86 13.06 -10.86 -15.79
CA SER A 86 13.16 -11.41 -14.45
C SER A 86 12.34 -10.60 -13.44
N PHE A 87 11.99 -11.26 -12.33
CA PHE A 87 11.25 -10.58 -11.26
C PHE A 87 12.01 -9.39 -10.67
N PRO A 88 13.33 -9.50 -10.35
CA PRO A 88 14.04 -8.34 -9.81
C PRO A 88 14.01 -7.13 -10.73
N LEU A 89 14.15 -7.33 -12.04
CA LEU A 89 14.09 -6.22 -12.99
C LEU A 89 12.68 -5.65 -13.09
N SER A 90 11.67 -6.53 -13.13
CA SER A 90 10.28 -6.10 -13.20
C SER A 90 9.88 -5.31 -11.95
N MET A 91 10.28 -5.79 -10.79
CA MET A 91 10.02 -5.11 -9.52
C MET A 91 10.71 -3.75 -9.46
N SER A 92 11.98 -3.70 -9.89
CA SER A 92 12.73 -2.44 -9.91
C SER A 92 12.09 -1.42 -10.83
N ALA A 93 11.67 -1.85 -12.02
CA ALA A 93 10.98 -0.98 -12.97
C ALA A 93 9.66 -0.48 -12.39
N GLY A 94 8.90 -1.36 -11.72
CA GLY A 94 7.64 -0.99 -11.08
C GLY A 94 7.82 0.03 -9.98
N ILE A 95 8.85 -0.14 -9.15
CA ILE A 95 9.16 0.78 -8.06
C ILE A 95 9.54 2.15 -8.61
N VAL A 96 10.40 2.18 -9.64
CA VAL A 96 10.82 3.44 -10.27
C VAL A 96 9.62 4.16 -10.88
N LEU A 97 8.77 3.42 -11.60
CA LEU A 97 7.56 3.98 -12.19
C LEU A 97 6.64 4.57 -11.10
N THR A 98 6.44 3.82 -10.03
CA THR A 98 5.59 4.26 -8.92
C THR A 98 6.16 5.51 -8.27
N GLY A 99 7.48 5.56 -8.04
CA GLY A 99 8.13 6.73 -7.47
C GLY A 99 7.96 7.96 -8.34
N PHE A 100 8.11 7.80 -9.66
CA PHE A 100 7.90 8.90 -10.59
C PHE A 100 6.45 9.38 -10.56
N LEU A 101 5.49 8.46 -10.53
CA LEU A 101 4.07 8.80 -10.50
C LEU A 101 3.68 9.44 -9.17
N TYR A 102 4.28 9.03 -8.07
CA TYR A 102 4.07 9.70 -6.78
C TYR A 102 4.56 11.14 -6.83
N PHE A 103 5.71 11.36 -7.43
CA PHE A 103 6.24 12.72 -7.58
C PHE A 103 5.25 13.59 -8.37
N LEU A 104 4.73 13.08 -9.50
CA LEU A 104 3.74 13.80 -10.29
C LEU A 104 2.45 14.04 -9.50
N THR A 105 1.99 13.03 -8.77
CA THR A 105 0.77 13.13 -7.97
C THR A 105 0.91 14.19 -6.90
N THR A 106 2.05 14.22 -6.20
CA THR A 106 2.32 15.20 -5.17
C THR A 106 2.25 16.62 -5.74
N LYS A 107 2.83 16.82 -6.93
CA LYS A 107 2.78 18.13 -7.58
C LYS A 107 1.38 18.52 -8.01
N ILE A 108 0.63 17.56 -8.54
CA ILE A 108 -0.75 17.83 -8.96
C ILE A 108 -1.62 18.15 -7.75
N LEU A 109 -1.52 17.40 -6.68
CA LEU A 109 -2.30 17.63 -5.47
C LEU A 109 -1.97 18.97 -4.83
N ALA A 110 -0.71 19.38 -4.89
CA ALA A 110 -0.30 20.68 -4.35
C ALA A 110 -1.01 21.83 -5.05
N ARG A 111 -1.28 21.67 -6.36
CA ARG A 111 -2.01 22.69 -7.12
C ARG A 111 -3.47 22.80 -6.68
N PHE A 112 -4.03 21.75 -6.10
CA PHE A 112 -5.39 21.74 -5.62
C PHE A 112 -5.49 21.99 -4.12
N GLY A 113 -4.38 22.42 -3.49
CA GLY A 113 -4.39 22.76 -2.07
C GLY A 113 -4.15 21.60 -1.13
N MET A 114 -3.89 20.41 -1.65
CA MET A 114 -3.55 19.24 -0.84
C MET A 114 -2.04 19.05 -0.88
N SER A 115 -1.37 19.29 0.24
CA SER A 115 0.07 19.10 0.33
C SER A 115 0.42 18.10 1.43
N LEU A 116 1.52 17.44 1.22
CA LEU A 116 2.07 16.55 2.25
C LEU A 116 2.64 17.36 3.42
#